data_db19260f566b3d76d67a17ad026a239b
#
_entry.id   db19260f566b3d76d67a17ad026a239b
#
_cell.length_a   1.000
_cell.length_b   1.000
_cell.length_c   1.000
_cell.angle_alpha   90.00
_cell.angle_beta   90.00
_cell.angle_gamma   90.00
#
_symmetry.space_group_name_H-M   'P 1'
#
loop_
_entity.id
_entity.type
_entity.pdbx_description
1 polymer ?
#
loop_
_entity_poly.entity_id
_entity_poly.type
_entity_poly.pdbx_seq_one_letter_code
_entity_poly.pdbx_strand_id
1 'polypeptide(L)'
;EWGFDGLVMTDWVVDGMTRSDMKHPRATAAATIKAGNELFMPGGEPDRENLLAALGRGSDARPSAAQAESDDDGVSLTRAELEKQAARVIRMAWRLAGSRR
;
A
#
# COMPACT_ATOMS: atom_id res chain seq x y z
N GLU A 1 -11.71 7.31 -12.46
CA GLU A 1 -12.80 7.45 -13.41
C GLU A 1 -14.00 8.24 -12.87
N TRP A 2 -14.21 8.26 -11.56
CA TRP A 2 -15.33 8.99 -10.94
C TRP A 2 -14.96 10.39 -10.48
N GLY A 3 -13.75 10.87 -10.78
CA GLY A 3 -13.28 12.18 -10.36
C GLY A 3 -13.03 12.33 -8.86
N PHE A 4 -12.99 11.22 -8.12
CA PHE A 4 -12.71 11.24 -6.69
C PHE A 4 -11.24 11.61 -6.43
N ASP A 5 -11.00 12.65 -5.64
CA ASP A 5 -9.66 13.17 -5.34
C ASP A 5 -9.32 13.12 -3.83
N GLY A 6 -10.15 12.48 -3.02
CA GLY A 6 -9.92 12.28 -1.59
C GLY A 6 -8.96 11.12 -1.29
N LEU A 7 -8.95 10.68 -0.04
CA LEU A 7 -8.21 9.51 0.41
C LEU A 7 -9.06 8.25 0.35
N VAL A 8 -8.43 7.14 0.01
CA VAL A 8 -9.02 5.81 0.11
C VAL A 8 -8.31 5.06 1.24
N MET A 9 -9.09 4.57 2.19
CA MET A 9 -8.62 3.84 3.36
C MET A 9 -9.09 2.40 3.28
N THR A 10 -8.24 1.45 3.69
CA THR A 10 -8.63 0.04 3.76
C THR A 10 -9.64 -0.20 4.88
N ASP A 11 -10.35 -1.30 4.80
CA ASP A 11 -11.04 -1.88 5.95
C ASP A 11 -10.00 -2.46 6.95
N TRP A 12 -10.43 -2.88 8.13
CA TRP A 12 -9.55 -3.40 9.17
C TRP A 12 -8.91 -4.73 8.76
N VAL A 13 -7.59 -4.79 8.85
CA VAL A 13 -6.80 -6.02 8.69
C VAL A 13 -7.18 -6.82 7.44
N VAL A 14 -7.26 -6.15 6.30
CA VAL A 14 -7.68 -6.79 5.03
C VAL A 14 -6.79 -7.97 4.62
N ASP A 15 -5.52 -7.96 4.99
CA ASP A 15 -4.60 -9.06 4.75
C ASP A 15 -4.95 -10.33 5.54
N GLY A 16 -5.57 -10.18 6.72
CA GLY A 16 -6.07 -11.29 7.54
C GLY A 16 -7.44 -11.81 7.13
N MET A 17 -8.17 -11.07 6.29
CA MET A 17 -9.54 -11.42 5.88
C MET A 17 -9.60 -12.35 4.66
N THR A 18 -8.48 -12.64 4.02
CA THR A 18 -8.44 -13.47 2.82
C THR A 18 -8.75 -14.92 3.15
N ARG A 19 -9.76 -15.46 2.49
CA ARG A 19 -10.17 -16.87 2.62
C ARG A 19 -9.67 -17.67 1.44
N SER A 20 -9.43 -18.95 1.64
CA SER A 20 -8.94 -19.87 0.59
C SER A 20 -9.88 -20.03 -0.61
N ASP A 21 -11.16 -19.68 -0.43
CA ASP A 21 -12.18 -19.75 -1.47
C ASP A 21 -12.34 -18.45 -2.27
N MET A 22 -11.54 -17.42 -1.99
CA MET A 22 -11.62 -16.15 -2.69
C MET A 22 -10.98 -16.22 -4.08
N LYS A 23 -11.63 -15.61 -5.04
CA LYS A 23 -11.18 -15.54 -6.44
C LYS A 23 -9.85 -14.79 -6.61
N HIS A 24 -9.58 -13.84 -5.75
CA HIS A 24 -8.42 -12.97 -5.83
C HIS A 24 -7.42 -13.29 -4.73
N PRO A 25 -6.12 -13.09 -4.99
CA PRO A 25 -5.11 -13.34 -3.98
C PRO A 25 -5.24 -12.38 -2.79
N ARG A 26 -4.54 -12.72 -1.71
CA ARG A 26 -4.47 -11.92 -0.49
C ARG A 26 -4.09 -10.47 -0.78
N ALA A 27 -4.79 -9.55 -0.12
CA ALA A 27 -4.46 -8.13 -0.19
C ALA A 27 -3.21 -7.85 0.65
N THR A 28 -2.13 -7.44 0.01
CA THR A 28 -0.92 -6.98 0.68
C THR A 28 -0.84 -5.46 0.67
N ALA A 29 0.01 -4.89 1.52
CA ALA A 29 0.22 -3.44 1.55
C ALA A 29 0.68 -2.90 0.19
N ALA A 30 1.63 -3.57 -0.45
CA ALA A 30 2.13 -3.16 -1.77
C ALA A 30 1.05 -3.22 -2.85
N ALA A 31 0.28 -4.30 -2.92
CA ALA A 31 -0.82 -4.43 -3.87
C ALA A 31 -1.91 -3.38 -3.63
N THR A 32 -2.19 -3.08 -2.38
CA THR A 32 -3.17 -2.07 -1.96
C THR A 32 -2.75 -0.66 -2.37
N ILE A 33 -1.49 -0.28 -2.15
CA ILE A 33 -0.93 1.00 -2.62
C ILE A 33 -1.00 1.09 -4.15
N LYS A 34 -0.61 0.04 -4.84
CA LYS A 34 -0.63 -0.01 -6.30
C LYS A 34 -2.04 0.13 -6.87
N ALA A 35 -3.03 -0.39 -6.16
CA ALA A 35 -4.45 -0.25 -6.50
C ALA A 35 -5.02 1.15 -6.22
N GLY A 36 -4.30 2.01 -5.50
CA GLY A 36 -4.70 3.40 -5.26
C GLY A 36 -5.25 3.69 -3.87
N ASN A 37 -5.02 2.81 -2.89
CA ASN A 37 -5.32 3.10 -1.49
C ASN A 37 -4.14 3.80 -0.84
N GLU A 38 -4.39 4.74 0.05
CA GLU A 38 -3.35 5.53 0.71
C GLU A 38 -3.17 5.20 2.19
N LEU A 39 -4.20 4.70 2.85
CA LEU A 39 -4.18 4.46 4.30
C LEU A 39 -4.54 3.01 4.62
N PHE A 40 -3.83 2.44 5.59
CA PHE A 40 -4.06 1.08 6.09
C PHE A 40 -4.66 1.11 7.49
N MET A 41 -5.64 0.27 7.74
CA MET A 41 -6.30 0.17 9.04
C MET A 41 -6.07 -1.23 9.66
N PRO A 42 -5.46 -1.31 10.83
CA PRO A 42 -4.80 -0.22 11.58
C PRO A 42 -3.40 0.10 11.05
N GLY A 43 -2.86 -0.71 10.14
CA GLY A 43 -1.47 -0.66 9.72
C GLY A 43 -0.51 -1.22 10.76
N GLY A 44 0.68 -1.64 10.35
CA GLY A 44 1.65 -2.20 11.26
C GLY A 44 2.98 -2.49 10.60
N GLU A 45 3.89 -3.07 11.38
CA GLU A 45 5.23 -3.42 10.90
C GLU A 45 5.21 -4.41 9.72
N PRO A 46 4.33 -5.44 9.67
CA PRO A 46 4.24 -6.31 8.50
C PRO A 46 3.90 -5.56 7.20
N ASP A 47 3.03 -4.55 7.28
CA ASP A 47 2.70 -3.72 6.11
C ASP A 47 3.91 -2.92 5.65
N ARG A 48 4.64 -2.33 6.59
CA ARG A 48 5.87 -1.59 6.32
C ARG A 48 6.93 -2.47 5.67
N GLU A 49 7.16 -3.66 6.21
CA GLU A 49 8.11 -4.63 5.65
C GLU A 49 7.73 -5.05 4.23
N ASN A 50 6.46 -5.31 3.99
CA ASN A 50 5.95 -5.66 2.66
C ASN A 50 6.17 -4.52 1.65
N LEU A 51 5.94 -3.26 2.05
CA LEU A 51 6.20 -2.09 1.20
C LEU A 51 7.69 -1.94 0.89
N LEU A 52 8.57 -2.12 1.86
CA LEU A 52 10.02 -2.04 1.65
C LEU A 52 10.52 -3.13 0.70
N ALA A 53 10.02 -4.36 0.85
CA ALA A 53 10.33 -5.46 -0.04
C ALA A 53 9.85 -5.17 -1.47
N ALA A 54 8.65 -4.63 -1.62
CA ALA A 54 8.09 -4.26 -2.93
C ALA A 54 8.89 -3.14 -3.61
N LEU A 55 9.37 -2.16 -2.86
CA LEU A 55 10.27 -1.10 -3.36
C LEU A 55 11.60 -1.66 -3.82
N GLY A 56 12.14 -2.63 -3.11
CA GLY A 56 13.37 -3.34 -3.51
C GLY A 56 13.22 -4.06 -4.85
N ARG A 57 12.04 -4.57 -5.15
CA ARG A 57 11.73 -5.20 -6.46
C ARG A 57 11.50 -4.19 -7.57
N GLY A 58 11.04 -3.01 -7.25
CA GLY A 58 10.80 -1.92 -8.21
C GLY A 58 12.04 -1.14 -8.62
N SER A 59 13.12 -1.22 -7.83
CA SER A 59 14.45 -0.76 -8.22
C SER A 59 15.19 -1.94 -8.86
N ASP A 60 16.08 -1.68 -9.82
CA ASP A 60 16.92 -2.70 -10.48
C ASP A 60 17.86 -3.48 -9.52
N ALA A 61 17.65 -3.34 -8.22
CA ALA A 61 18.37 -4.07 -7.20
C ALA A 61 17.95 -5.55 -7.20
N ARG A 62 18.91 -6.45 -7.34
CA ARG A 62 18.71 -7.89 -7.24
C ARG A 62 18.00 -8.24 -5.92
N PRO A 63 16.93 -9.03 -5.94
CA PRO A 63 16.31 -9.51 -4.71
C PRO A 63 17.34 -10.34 -3.94
N SER A 64 17.55 -10.01 -2.68
CA SER A 64 18.34 -10.87 -1.82
C SER A 64 17.56 -12.15 -1.52
N ALA A 65 18.24 -13.31 -1.58
CA ALA A 65 17.63 -14.63 -1.39
C ALA A 65 16.97 -14.83 -0.02
N ALA A 66 17.16 -13.90 0.93
CA ALA A 66 16.59 -13.95 2.29
C ALA A 66 15.12 -13.52 2.35
N GLN A 67 14.53 -13.02 1.25
CA GLN A 67 13.17 -12.48 1.24
C GLN A 67 12.12 -13.45 0.67
N ALA A 68 12.49 -14.70 0.41
CA ALA A 68 11.63 -15.68 -0.26
C ALA A 68 10.59 -16.37 0.63
N GLU A 69 10.59 -16.13 1.94
CA GLU A 69 9.76 -16.87 2.91
C GLU A 69 8.64 -16.05 3.58
N SER A 70 8.54 -14.76 3.32
CA SER A 70 7.43 -13.95 3.82
C SER A 70 6.28 -13.93 2.80
N ASP A 71 5.08 -13.62 3.26
CA ASP A 71 3.81 -13.43 2.51
C ASP A 71 3.96 -12.52 1.27
N ASP A 72 4.92 -12.84 0.43
CA ASP A 72 5.31 -12.05 -0.73
C ASP A 72 4.45 -12.45 -1.93
N ASP A 73 3.59 -11.53 -2.36
CA ASP A 73 2.78 -11.68 -3.56
C ASP A 73 3.53 -11.37 -4.87
N GLY A 74 4.83 -11.07 -4.78
CA GLY A 74 5.66 -10.71 -5.93
C GLY A 74 5.37 -9.33 -6.52
N VAL A 75 4.53 -8.53 -5.88
CA VAL A 75 4.22 -7.17 -6.34
C VAL A 75 5.44 -6.28 -6.22
N SER A 76 5.80 -5.60 -7.31
CA SER A 76 6.81 -4.55 -7.31
C SER A 76 6.15 -3.17 -7.18
N LEU A 77 6.80 -2.28 -6.44
CA LEU A 77 6.34 -0.92 -6.21
C LEU A 77 7.48 0.05 -6.51
N THR A 78 7.23 1.06 -7.31
CA THR A 78 8.20 2.12 -7.56
C THR A 78 8.08 3.21 -6.50
N ARG A 79 9.18 3.94 -6.28
CA ARG A 79 9.17 5.11 -5.41
C ARG A 79 8.14 6.14 -5.87
N ALA A 80 8.00 6.35 -7.18
CA ALA A 80 7.05 7.30 -7.74
C ALA A 80 5.59 6.91 -7.43
N GLU A 81 5.25 5.61 -7.47
CA GLU A 81 3.92 5.12 -7.09
C GLU A 81 3.64 5.39 -5.62
N LEU A 82 4.62 5.14 -4.74
CA LEU A 82 4.48 5.39 -3.31
C LEU A 82 4.37 6.89 -3.00
N GLU A 83 5.21 7.72 -3.62
CA GLU A 83 5.17 9.18 -3.46
C GLU A 83 3.85 9.78 -3.93
N LYS A 84 3.27 9.24 -5.00
CA LYS A 84 1.96 9.66 -5.49
C LYS A 84 0.87 9.47 -4.44
N GLN A 85 0.86 8.33 -3.76
CA GLN A 85 -0.13 8.06 -2.71
C GLN A 85 0.16 8.89 -1.44
N ALA A 86 1.42 9.02 -1.05
CA ALA A 86 1.82 9.87 0.07
C ALA A 86 1.44 11.34 -0.15
N ALA A 87 1.59 11.85 -1.37
CA ALA A 87 1.19 13.21 -1.73
C ALA A 87 -0.32 13.45 -1.52
N ARG A 88 -1.15 12.45 -1.76
CA ARG A 88 -2.60 12.55 -1.51
C ARG A 88 -2.91 12.69 -0.02
N VAL A 89 -2.20 11.97 0.83
CA VAL A 89 -2.32 12.10 2.30
C VAL A 89 -1.94 13.51 2.74
N ILE A 90 -0.81 14.02 2.29
CA ILE A 90 -0.36 15.38 2.61
C ILE A 90 -1.36 16.43 2.14
N ARG A 91 -1.87 16.28 0.92
CA ARG A 91 -2.88 17.20 0.37
C ARG A 91 -4.15 17.23 1.21
N MET A 92 -4.62 16.07 1.65
CA MET A 92 -5.79 15.99 2.52
C MET A 92 -5.53 16.65 3.87
N ALA A 93 -4.37 16.40 4.48
CA ALA A 93 -3.98 17.04 5.75
C ALA A 93 -3.97 18.57 5.61
N TRP A 94 -3.47 19.08 4.50
CA TRP A 94 -3.47 20.53 4.21
C TRP A 94 -4.88 21.10 4.07
N ARG A 95 -5.77 20.40 3.36
CA ARG A 95 -7.18 20.81 3.24
C ARG A 95 -7.87 20.88 4.59
N LEU A 96 -7.66 19.88 5.44
CA LEU A 96 -8.23 19.84 6.78
C LEU A 96 -7.66 20.95 7.69
N ALA A 97 -6.38 21.21 7.61
CA ALA A 97 -5.75 22.31 8.35
C ALA A 97 -6.28 23.67 7.90
N GLY A 98 -6.50 23.88 6.59
CA GLY A 98 -7.06 25.11 6.03
C GLY A 98 -8.52 25.34 6.40
N SER A 99 -9.31 24.28 6.63
CA SER A 99 -10.72 24.38 6.98
C SER A 99 -10.99 24.79 8.42
N ARG A 100 -9.96 24.91 9.25
CA ARG A 100 -10.05 25.32 10.67
C ARG A 100 -10.02 26.85 10.88
N ARG A 101 -10.01 27.60 9.82
CA ARG A 101 -10.01 29.07 9.89
C ARG A 101 -11.42 29.64 10.02
#